data_8a3a5b1c841062cd8811a287d3528a27
#
_entry.id   8a3a5b1c841062cd8811a287d3528a27
#
_cell.length_a   1.000
_cell.length_b   1.000
_cell.length_c   1.000
_cell.angle_alpha   90.00
_cell.angle_beta   90.00
_cell.angle_gamma   90.00
#
_symmetry.space_group_name_H-M   'P 1'
#
loop_
_entity.id
_entity.type
_entity.pdbx_description
1 polymer ?
#
loop_
_entity_poly.entity_id
_entity_poly.type
_entity_poly.pdbx_seq_one_letter_code
_entity_poly.pdbx_strand_id
1 'polypeptide(L)'
;MNRLALVCAIAGLIVAQPGPVRAQSTSDRFELGVQVSSVISSQFDATDLGLGGRFAWHPVEPVGIESEINLYPGDFPDQRAFSRGRIEGLFGVTVGPRFGRLRPFARLRSGFLSIREAPQPFPCILIFPPPLSCALASGRTLAAFDIGGGVEVFATQRTFVRVDAGDRLLKYPGPVFARNFTRRDDGFFSHDFRFAAGAGLRF
;
A
#
# COMPACT_ATOMS: atom_id res chain seq x y z
N MET A 1 8.50 -25.89 -15.12
CA MET A 1 7.05 -25.68 -15.33
C MET A 1 6.71 -24.29 -14.86
N ASN A 2 6.34 -23.41 -15.78
CA ASN A 2 6.28 -21.95 -15.59
C ASN A 2 5.14 -21.53 -14.64
N ARG A 3 5.47 -21.00 -13.51
CA ARG A 3 4.51 -20.43 -12.53
C ARG A 3 3.74 -19.21 -13.08
N LEU A 4 4.24 -18.57 -14.14
CA LEU A 4 3.54 -17.48 -14.83
C LEU A 4 2.27 -17.93 -15.59
N ALA A 5 2.24 -19.16 -16.07
CA ALA A 5 1.08 -19.66 -16.84
C ALA A 5 -0.17 -19.90 -15.96
N LEU A 6 0.01 -20.12 -14.65
CA LEU A 6 -1.11 -20.37 -13.73
C LEU A 6 -1.85 -19.08 -13.37
N VAL A 7 -1.14 -17.94 -13.31
CA VAL A 7 -1.74 -16.64 -12.98
C VAL A 7 -2.62 -16.12 -14.13
N CYS A 8 -2.22 -16.35 -15.38
CA CYS A 8 -3.01 -15.95 -16.55
C CYS A 8 -4.27 -16.80 -16.76
N ALA A 9 -4.28 -18.07 -16.31
CA ALA A 9 -5.45 -18.94 -16.45
C ALA A 9 -6.59 -18.60 -15.49
N ILE A 10 -6.29 -17.99 -14.34
CA ILE A 10 -7.33 -17.58 -13.37
C ILE A 10 -8.00 -16.26 -13.78
N ALA A 11 -7.30 -15.40 -14.52
CA ALA A 11 -7.85 -14.14 -15.04
C ALA A 11 -8.85 -14.35 -16.21
N GLY A 12 -8.79 -15.50 -16.88
CA GLY A 12 -9.61 -15.79 -18.07
C GLY A 12 -11.00 -16.38 -17.79
N LEU A 13 -11.32 -16.77 -16.55
CA LEU A 13 -12.56 -17.49 -16.25
C LEU A 13 -13.69 -16.62 -15.68
N ILE A 14 -13.51 -15.30 -15.61
CA ILE A 14 -14.54 -14.37 -15.11
C ILE A 14 -15.17 -13.61 -16.30
N VAL A 15 -15.57 -14.33 -17.36
CA VAL A 15 -16.38 -13.73 -18.42
C VAL A 15 -17.83 -14.14 -18.24
N ALA A 16 -18.57 -13.16 -17.71
CA ALA A 16 -19.94 -12.77 -18.06
C ALA A 16 -21.11 -13.73 -17.77
N GLN A 17 -21.90 -13.31 -16.82
CA GLN A 17 -23.34 -13.22 -17.06
C GLN A 17 -23.82 -11.82 -16.66
N PRO A 18 -24.46 -11.05 -17.54
CA PRO A 18 -25.13 -9.82 -17.16
C PRO A 18 -26.35 -10.16 -16.32
N GLY A 19 -26.16 -10.20 -15.01
CA GLY A 19 -27.29 -10.22 -14.08
C GLY A 19 -28.05 -8.89 -14.17
N PRO A 20 -29.36 -8.85 -13.86
CA PRO A 20 -30.15 -7.62 -13.92
C PRO A 20 -29.50 -6.55 -13.03
N VAL A 21 -29.18 -5.42 -13.65
CA VAL A 21 -28.71 -4.22 -12.95
C VAL A 21 -29.85 -3.77 -12.03
N ARG A 22 -29.80 -4.19 -10.77
CA ARG A 22 -30.67 -3.60 -9.76
C ARG A 22 -30.16 -2.20 -9.53
N ALA A 23 -31.02 -1.22 -9.79
CA ALA A 23 -30.81 0.17 -9.38
C ALA A 23 -30.45 0.18 -7.89
N GLN A 24 -29.20 0.54 -7.57
CA GLN A 24 -28.75 0.67 -6.19
C GLN A 24 -29.51 1.83 -5.55
N SER A 25 -30.00 1.60 -4.33
CA SER A 25 -30.49 2.68 -3.50
C SER A 25 -29.33 3.67 -3.30
N THR A 26 -29.61 4.94 -3.44
CA THR A 26 -28.66 6.08 -3.43
C THR A 26 -27.90 6.25 -2.11
N SER A 27 -28.09 5.36 -1.11
CA SER A 27 -27.58 5.52 0.25
C SER A 27 -26.22 4.84 0.52
N ASP A 28 -25.82 3.81 -0.24
CA ASP A 28 -24.61 3.05 0.11
C ASP A 28 -23.38 3.54 -0.66
N ARG A 29 -22.97 4.79 -0.37
CA ARG A 29 -21.84 5.42 -1.07
C ARG A 29 -20.56 5.47 -0.28
N PHE A 30 -20.63 5.18 1.00
CA PHE A 30 -19.46 5.24 1.89
C PHE A 30 -19.05 3.85 2.34
N GLU A 31 -17.76 3.65 2.46
CA GLU A 31 -17.17 2.42 2.97
C GLU A 31 -16.18 2.74 4.08
N LEU A 32 -16.25 1.98 5.15
CA LEU A 32 -15.28 2.01 6.25
C LEU A 32 -14.75 0.59 6.46
N GLY A 33 -13.45 0.43 6.53
CA GLY A 33 -12.82 -0.87 6.70
C GLY A 33 -11.59 -0.83 7.56
N VAL A 34 -11.21 -2.01 8.03
CA VAL A 34 -9.94 -2.28 8.72
C VAL A 34 -9.17 -3.31 7.92
N GLN A 35 -7.85 -3.26 7.98
CA GLN A 35 -7.00 -4.14 7.20
C GLN A 35 -5.68 -4.45 7.89
N VAL A 36 -5.10 -5.58 7.49
CA VAL A 36 -3.71 -5.95 7.74
C VAL A 36 -2.96 -5.78 6.44
N SER A 37 -1.80 -5.15 6.48
CA SER A 37 -0.93 -4.96 5.33
C SER A 37 0.43 -5.60 5.56
N SER A 38 1.01 -6.14 4.51
CA SER A 38 2.38 -6.66 4.48
C SER A 38 3.13 -5.96 3.36
N VAL A 39 4.28 -5.44 3.67
CA VAL A 39 5.14 -4.74 2.72
C VAL A 39 6.51 -5.42 2.68
N ILE A 40 6.91 -5.84 1.49
CA ILE A 40 8.21 -6.42 1.24
C ILE A 40 9.07 -5.34 0.60
N SER A 41 10.07 -4.86 1.35
CA SER A 41 10.95 -3.80 0.87
C SER A 41 12.08 -4.34 0.02
N SER A 42 12.22 -3.81 -1.19
CA SER A 42 13.34 -4.15 -2.07
C SER A 42 14.68 -3.58 -1.59
N GLN A 43 14.65 -2.55 -0.74
CA GLN A 43 15.86 -1.89 -0.23
C GLN A 43 16.49 -2.63 0.95
N PHE A 44 15.67 -3.28 1.76
CA PHE A 44 16.12 -3.89 3.01
C PHE A 44 16.00 -5.41 3.02
N ASP A 45 15.39 -6.00 1.96
CA ASP A 45 15.08 -7.44 1.88
C ASP A 45 14.35 -7.93 3.15
N ALA A 46 13.43 -7.11 3.61
CA ALA A 46 12.69 -7.32 4.86
C ALA A 46 11.19 -7.12 4.65
N THR A 47 10.40 -7.83 5.45
CA THR A 47 8.93 -7.74 5.44
C THR A 47 8.45 -6.95 6.63
N ASP A 48 7.59 -5.99 6.39
CA ASP A 48 6.95 -5.16 7.41
C ASP A 48 5.46 -5.43 7.47
N LEU A 49 4.94 -5.64 8.70
CA LEU A 49 3.53 -5.89 8.94
C LEU A 49 2.88 -4.66 9.58
N GLY A 50 1.73 -4.27 9.03
CA GLY A 50 0.96 -3.12 9.48
C GLY A 50 -0.51 -3.43 9.70
N LEU A 51 -1.12 -2.59 10.53
CA LEU A 51 -2.57 -2.53 10.74
C LEU A 51 -3.07 -1.18 10.25
N GLY A 52 -4.20 -1.16 9.56
CA GLY A 52 -4.72 0.07 9.00
C GLY A 52 -6.23 0.18 9.01
N GLY A 53 -6.67 1.42 8.77
CA GLY A 53 -8.04 1.78 8.51
C GLY A 53 -8.19 2.41 7.14
N ARG A 54 -9.32 2.18 6.52
CA ARG A 54 -9.67 2.69 5.19
C ARG A 54 -11.05 3.32 5.21
N PHE A 55 -11.16 4.45 4.55
CA PHE A 55 -12.43 5.11 4.22
C PHE A 55 -12.50 5.30 2.71
N ALA A 56 -13.65 5.02 2.11
CA ALA A 56 -13.89 5.28 0.70
C ALA A 56 -15.25 5.92 0.47
N TRP A 57 -15.31 6.79 -0.53
CA TRP A 57 -16.53 7.40 -1.04
C TRP A 57 -16.68 7.07 -2.52
N HIS A 58 -17.85 6.56 -2.90
CA HIS A 58 -18.19 6.19 -4.27
C HIS A 58 -19.17 7.20 -4.86
N PRO A 59 -18.70 8.26 -5.55
CA PRO A 59 -19.58 9.20 -6.24
C PRO A 59 -20.44 8.50 -7.30
N VAL A 60 -19.85 7.54 -7.99
CA VAL A 60 -20.51 6.62 -8.93
C VAL A 60 -20.01 5.19 -8.67
N GLU A 61 -20.82 4.19 -8.99
CA GLU A 61 -20.50 2.80 -8.62
C GLU A 61 -19.10 2.31 -9.01
N PRO A 62 -18.61 2.54 -10.24
CA PRO A 62 -17.30 2.03 -10.64
C PRO A 62 -16.11 2.87 -10.11
N VAL A 63 -16.35 4.05 -9.56
CA VAL A 63 -15.28 4.97 -9.13
C VAL A 63 -15.38 5.25 -7.64
N GLY A 64 -14.30 5.01 -6.93
CA GLY A 64 -14.15 5.34 -5.51
C GLY A 64 -13.00 6.32 -5.28
N ILE A 65 -13.18 7.22 -4.34
CA ILE A 65 -12.12 8.04 -3.75
C ILE A 65 -11.84 7.43 -2.39
N GLU A 66 -10.62 7.01 -2.14
CA GLU A 66 -10.26 6.35 -0.88
C GLU A 66 -9.13 7.05 -0.15
N SER A 67 -9.20 6.98 1.17
CA SER A 67 -8.12 7.32 2.08
C SER A 67 -7.80 6.15 2.99
N GLU A 68 -6.55 5.98 3.31
CA GLU A 68 -6.04 4.87 4.09
C GLU A 68 -4.94 5.34 5.03
N ILE A 69 -4.96 4.83 6.25
CA ILE A 69 -3.91 5.04 7.24
C ILE A 69 -3.45 3.67 7.73
N ASN A 70 -2.14 3.42 7.66
CA ASN A 70 -1.51 2.21 8.16
C ASN A 70 -0.49 2.54 9.24
N LEU A 71 -0.45 1.72 10.25
CA LEU A 71 0.51 1.75 11.34
C LEU A 71 1.38 0.49 11.25
N TYR A 72 2.69 0.67 11.18
CA TYR A 72 3.67 -0.42 11.18
C TYR A 72 4.42 -0.38 12.52
N PRO A 73 3.99 -1.19 13.50
CA PRO A 73 4.56 -1.14 14.86
C PRO A 73 5.91 -1.85 15.00
N GLY A 74 6.26 -2.71 14.04
CA GLY A 74 7.46 -3.51 14.06
C GLY A 74 8.76 -2.71 13.97
N ASP A 75 9.87 -3.31 14.43
CA ASP A 75 11.20 -2.81 14.17
C ASP A 75 11.57 -3.18 12.72
N PHE A 76 12.03 -2.21 11.94
CA PHE A 76 12.34 -2.40 10.54
C PHE A 76 13.60 -1.60 10.15
N PRO A 77 14.59 -2.18 9.47
CA PRO A 77 14.74 -3.61 9.18
C PRO A 77 15.07 -4.45 10.42
N ASP A 78 14.75 -5.74 10.38
CA ASP A 78 14.93 -6.67 11.49
C ASP A 78 16.28 -6.51 12.22
N GLN A 79 16.23 -6.61 13.57
CA GLN A 79 17.37 -6.61 14.50
C GLN A 79 18.18 -5.31 14.61
N ARG A 80 17.76 -4.25 13.98
CA ARG A 80 18.35 -2.93 14.20
C ARG A 80 17.24 -2.01 14.67
N ALA A 81 17.32 -1.53 15.89
CA ALA A 81 16.34 -0.67 16.54
C ALA A 81 16.22 0.70 15.85
N PHE A 82 15.86 0.73 14.55
CA PHE A 82 15.85 1.96 13.80
C PHE A 82 14.63 2.82 14.02
N SER A 83 13.54 2.32 14.42
CA SER A 83 12.35 3.14 14.68
C SER A 83 11.17 2.25 14.98
N ARG A 84 10.70 2.30 16.17
CA ARG A 84 9.39 1.75 16.50
C ARG A 84 8.31 2.66 15.97
N GLY A 85 7.55 2.14 15.04
CA GLY A 85 6.36 2.79 14.52
C GLY A 85 6.60 3.72 13.33
N ARG A 86 6.09 3.29 12.21
CA ARG A 86 5.93 4.07 11.00
C ARG A 86 4.46 4.28 10.75
N ILE A 87 4.13 5.44 10.20
CA ILE A 87 2.76 5.81 9.85
C ILE A 87 2.75 6.10 8.36
N GLU A 88 1.89 5.42 7.64
CA GLU A 88 1.63 5.65 6.23
C GLU A 88 0.24 6.23 6.06
N GLY A 89 0.13 7.29 5.29
CA GLY A 89 -1.14 7.87 4.86
C GLY A 89 -1.21 7.86 3.34
N LEU A 90 -2.25 7.28 2.77
CA LEU A 90 -2.48 7.19 1.33
C LEU A 90 -3.85 7.75 0.98
N PHE A 91 -3.93 8.46 -0.14
CA PHE A 91 -5.16 9.02 -0.68
C PHE A 91 -5.15 8.86 -2.21
N GLY A 92 -6.28 8.49 -2.79
CA GLY A 92 -6.36 8.34 -4.24
C GLY A 92 -7.68 7.79 -4.74
N VAL A 93 -7.62 7.14 -5.88
CA VAL A 93 -8.79 6.66 -6.60
C VAL A 93 -8.74 5.15 -6.81
N THR A 94 -9.91 4.55 -6.78
CA THR A 94 -10.16 3.17 -7.19
C THR A 94 -11.15 3.14 -8.35
N VAL A 95 -10.91 2.28 -9.30
CA VAL A 95 -11.82 2.08 -10.43
C VAL A 95 -12.07 0.59 -10.61
N GLY A 96 -13.33 0.19 -10.60
CA GLY A 96 -13.70 -1.20 -10.80
C GLY A 96 -15.20 -1.43 -10.86
N PRO A 97 -15.68 -2.16 -11.87
CA PRO A 97 -17.09 -2.52 -11.99
C PRO A 97 -17.48 -3.55 -10.94
N ARG A 98 -18.74 -3.53 -10.53
CA ARG A 98 -19.31 -4.53 -9.63
C ARG A 98 -20.06 -5.61 -10.40
N PHE A 99 -19.70 -6.86 -10.15
CA PHE A 99 -20.34 -8.05 -10.73
C PHE A 99 -21.02 -8.85 -9.61
N GLY A 100 -22.25 -8.49 -9.31
CA GLY A 100 -22.99 -9.13 -8.23
C GLY A 100 -22.32 -8.95 -6.86
N ARG A 101 -21.67 -10.03 -6.35
CA ARG A 101 -20.93 -9.99 -5.07
C ARG A 101 -19.44 -9.71 -5.21
N LEU A 102 -18.92 -9.61 -6.41
CA LEU A 102 -17.52 -9.38 -6.69
C LEU A 102 -17.31 -7.99 -7.26
N ARG A 103 -16.27 -7.30 -6.82
CA ARG A 103 -15.81 -6.04 -7.36
C ARG A 103 -14.29 -6.09 -7.54
N PRO A 104 -13.81 -6.51 -8.71
CA PRO A 104 -12.42 -6.30 -9.05
C PRO A 104 -12.17 -4.79 -9.23
N PHE A 105 -10.99 -4.33 -8.83
CA PHE A 105 -10.65 -2.91 -8.95
C PHE A 105 -9.16 -2.73 -9.22
N ALA A 106 -8.85 -1.62 -9.87
CA ALA A 106 -7.52 -1.03 -9.92
C ALA A 106 -7.49 0.20 -9.00
N ARG A 107 -6.31 0.54 -8.48
CA ARG A 107 -6.12 1.71 -7.63
C ARG A 107 -4.86 2.47 -7.97
N LEU A 108 -4.92 3.78 -7.74
CA LEU A 108 -3.79 4.69 -7.81
C LEU A 108 -3.89 5.66 -6.64
N ARG A 109 -2.87 5.69 -5.80
CA ARG A 109 -2.86 6.50 -4.59
C ARG A 109 -1.52 7.22 -4.44
N SER A 110 -1.55 8.36 -3.77
CA SER A 110 -0.38 9.11 -3.35
C SER A 110 -0.48 9.43 -1.87
N GLY A 111 0.64 9.70 -1.23
CA GLY A 111 0.64 10.02 0.18
C GLY A 111 2.03 10.10 0.76
N PHE A 112 2.19 9.64 1.99
CA PHE A 112 3.43 9.73 2.73
C PHE A 112 3.68 8.50 3.60
N LEU A 113 4.94 8.22 3.85
CA LEU A 113 5.42 7.33 4.89
C LEU A 113 6.27 8.14 5.88
N SER A 114 5.80 8.27 7.11
CA SER A 114 6.53 8.94 8.19
C SER A 114 7.24 7.89 9.05
N ILE A 115 8.54 8.05 9.18
CA ILE A 115 9.44 7.23 9.99
C ILE A 115 9.85 8.06 11.18
N ARG A 116 9.60 7.57 12.40
CA ARG A 116 10.02 8.26 13.64
C ARG A 116 11.51 8.11 13.86
N GLU A 117 12.09 9.03 14.63
CA GLU A 117 13.47 8.91 15.06
C GLU A 117 13.69 7.64 15.90
N ALA A 118 14.87 7.03 15.74
CA ALA A 118 15.27 5.92 16.57
C ALA A 118 15.39 6.40 18.03
N PRO A 119 14.85 5.68 19.01
CA PRO A 119 14.89 6.08 20.41
C PRO A 119 16.29 6.00 21.04
N GLN A 120 17.26 5.42 20.36
CA GLN A 120 18.65 5.32 20.80
C GLN A 120 19.58 5.97 19.75
N PRO A 121 20.60 6.74 20.19
CA PRO A 121 21.59 7.28 19.28
C PRO A 121 22.34 6.11 18.65
N PHE A 122 22.06 5.84 17.40
CA PHE A 122 22.82 4.87 16.65
C PHE A 122 24.18 5.49 16.35
N PRO A 123 25.33 4.82 16.68
CA PRO A 123 26.62 5.33 16.30
C PRO A 123 26.77 5.18 14.78
N CYS A 124 26.16 6.08 14.04
CA CYS A 124 26.53 6.28 12.65
C CYS A 124 27.91 6.89 12.69
N ILE A 125 28.94 6.06 12.49
CA ILE A 125 30.26 6.56 12.20
C ILE A 125 30.09 7.55 11.06
N LEU A 126 30.67 8.76 11.22
CA LEU A 126 30.63 9.84 10.22
C LEU A 126 31.38 9.41 8.95
N ILE A 127 30.87 8.37 8.29
CA ILE A 127 31.28 7.98 6.95
C ILE A 127 30.42 8.85 6.03
N PHE A 128 31.06 9.71 5.32
CA PHE A 128 30.40 10.44 4.26
C PHE A 128 30.57 9.67 2.93
N PRO A 129 29.47 9.31 2.26
CA PRO A 129 28.05 9.63 2.55
C PRO A 129 27.45 8.71 3.63
N PRO A 130 26.51 9.22 4.44
CA PRO A 130 25.88 8.40 5.45
C PRO A 130 25.08 7.27 4.78
N PRO A 131 25.14 6.04 5.29
CA PRO A 131 24.32 4.95 4.77
C PRO A 131 22.84 5.27 4.95
N LEU A 132 21.98 4.71 4.08
CA LEU A 132 20.55 4.96 4.09
C LEU A 132 19.90 4.70 5.47
N SER A 133 20.38 3.68 6.18
CA SER A 133 19.99 3.38 7.55
C SER A 133 20.18 4.54 8.53
N CYS A 134 21.27 5.30 8.41
CA CYS A 134 21.52 6.49 9.24
C CYS A 134 20.56 7.64 8.90
N ALA A 135 20.21 7.78 7.63
CA ALA A 135 19.25 8.80 7.20
C ALA A 135 17.84 8.50 7.73
N LEU A 136 17.47 7.23 7.86
CA LEU A 136 16.18 6.81 8.43
C LEU A 136 16.16 6.93 9.96
N ALA A 137 17.29 6.76 10.62
CA ALA A 137 17.43 6.89 12.08
C ALA A 137 17.15 8.32 12.59
N SER A 138 17.31 9.33 11.76
CA SER A 138 17.03 10.73 12.12
C SER A 138 15.56 11.16 11.95
N GLY A 139 14.67 10.24 11.69
CA GLY A 139 13.26 10.52 11.43
C GLY A 139 13.03 11.24 10.09
N ARG A 140 12.16 10.70 9.27
CA ARG A 140 11.91 11.28 7.94
C ARG A 140 10.51 10.97 7.43
N THR A 141 9.95 11.92 6.71
CA THR A 141 8.73 11.70 5.93
C THR A 141 9.09 11.60 4.45
N LEU A 142 8.69 10.50 3.84
CA LEU A 142 8.92 10.17 2.43
C LEU A 142 7.61 10.30 1.66
N ALA A 143 7.66 10.80 0.44
CA ALA A 143 6.53 10.74 -0.46
C ALA A 143 6.34 9.28 -0.92
N ALA A 144 5.08 8.82 -0.87
CA ALA A 144 4.68 7.48 -1.24
C ALA A 144 3.67 7.53 -2.38
N PHE A 145 3.81 6.61 -3.32
CA PHE A 145 2.84 6.35 -4.39
C PHE A 145 2.54 4.86 -4.40
N ASP A 146 1.29 4.51 -4.64
CA ASP A 146 0.85 3.11 -4.65
C ASP A 146 0.00 2.87 -5.90
N ILE A 147 0.40 1.89 -6.69
CA ILE A 147 -0.33 1.43 -7.86
C ILE A 147 -0.60 -0.06 -7.73
N GLY A 148 -1.82 -0.47 -7.91
CA GLY A 148 -2.19 -1.87 -7.72
C GLY A 148 -3.64 -2.15 -8.05
N GLY A 149 -4.10 -3.27 -7.52
CA GLY A 149 -5.48 -3.69 -7.67
C GLY A 149 -5.83 -4.82 -6.72
N GLY A 150 -7.08 -5.22 -6.77
CA GLY A 150 -7.57 -6.26 -5.88
C GLY A 150 -9.00 -6.65 -6.18
N VAL A 151 -9.60 -7.32 -5.23
CA VAL A 151 -11.00 -7.74 -5.30
C VAL A 151 -11.69 -7.51 -3.96
N GLU A 152 -12.91 -7.02 -4.04
CA GLU A 152 -13.86 -6.98 -2.91
C GLU A 152 -14.91 -8.06 -3.11
N VAL A 153 -15.18 -8.79 -2.05
CA VAL A 153 -16.19 -9.85 -2.00
C VAL A 153 -17.26 -9.44 -1.00
N PHE A 154 -18.45 -9.14 -1.48
CA PHE A 154 -19.57 -8.73 -0.63
C PHE A 154 -20.23 -9.95 -0.01
N ALA A 155 -20.05 -10.16 1.29
CA ALA A 155 -20.72 -11.20 2.06
C ALA A 155 -22.22 -10.90 2.20
N THR A 156 -22.54 -9.62 2.44
CA THR A 156 -23.92 -9.09 2.48
C THR A 156 -24.00 -7.83 1.61
N GLN A 157 -25.12 -7.14 1.61
CA GLN A 157 -25.23 -5.83 0.93
C GLN A 157 -24.35 -4.75 1.58
N ARG A 158 -24.01 -4.91 2.86
CA ARG A 158 -23.27 -3.93 3.65
C ARG A 158 -21.88 -4.38 4.11
N THR A 159 -21.61 -5.67 4.13
CA THR A 159 -20.32 -6.21 4.60
C THR A 159 -19.52 -6.76 3.43
N PHE A 160 -18.23 -6.49 3.41
CA PHE A 160 -17.32 -7.01 2.39
C PHE A 160 -15.98 -7.41 3.00
N VAL A 161 -15.31 -8.31 2.31
CA VAL A 161 -13.88 -8.64 2.50
C VAL A 161 -13.14 -8.14 1.28
N ARG A 162 -11.97 -7.57 1.48
CA ARG A 162 -11.11 -7.04 0.43
C ARG A 162 -9.73 -7.67 0.51
N VAL A 163 -9.18 -7.99 -0.64
CA VAL A 163 -7.79 -8.41 -0.81
C VAL A 163 -7.21 -7.62 -1.97
N ASP A 164 -6.04 -7.05 -1.76
CA ASP A 164 -5.36 -6.25 -2.77
C ASP A 164 -3.84 -6.40 -2.72
N ALA A 165 -3.20 -6.13 -3.85
CA ALA A 165 -1.77 -6.14 -4.02
C ALA A 165 -1.34 -5.02 -4.95
N GLY A 166 -0.09 -4.58 -4.82
CA GLY A 166 0.44 -3.51 -5.66
C GLY A 166 1.90 -3.22 -5.40
N ASP A 167 2.40 -2.24 -6.13
CA ASP A 167 3.74 -1.69 -5.99
C ASP A 167 3.65 -0.34 -5.28
N ARG A 168 4.36 -0.23 -4.15
CA ARG A 168 4.52 0.99 -3.39
C ARG A 168 5.87 1.61 -3.74
N LEU A 169 5.82 2.79 -4.33
CA LEU A 169 6.96 3.61 -4.70
C LEU A 169 7.25 4.61 -3.58
N LEU A 170 8.44 4.55 -2.99
CA LEU A 170 8.91 5.53 -2.00
C LEU A 170 9.98 6.42 -2.62
N LYS A 171 9.77 7.74 -2.56
CA LYS A 171 10.76 8.70 -3.04
C LYS A 171 11.73 9.06 -1.94
N TYR A 172 12.96 8.63 -2.07
CA TYR A 172 14.07 9.06 -1.23
C TYR A 172 14.70 10.32 -1.82
N PRO A 173 14.69 11.45 -1.09
CA PRO A 173 15.31 12.68 -1.57
C PRO A 173 16.84 12.54 -1.61
N GLY A 174 17.48 13.21 -2.56
CA GLY A 174 18.93 13.31 -2.65
C GLY A 174 19.54 14.21 -1.57
N PRO A 175 20.88 14.28 -1.52
CA PRO A 175 21.81 13.54 -2.37
C PRO A 175 21.96 12.07 -1.95
N VAL A 176 21.97 11.17 -2.92
CA VAL A 176 22.31 9.76 -2.71
C VAL A 176 23.57 9.42 -3.48
N PHE A 177 24.35 8.47 -2.94
CA PHE A 177 25.58 8.04 -3.56
C PHE A 177 25.40 6.62 -4.09
N ALA A 178 25.66 6.43 -5.37
CA ALA A 178 25.67 5.12 -5.96
C ALA A 178 26.90 4.31 -5.47
N ARG A 179 26.91 2.99 -5.68
CA ARG A 179 28.03 2.11 -5.30
C ARG A 179 29.39 2.55 -5.86
N ASN A 180 29.41 3.29 -6.95
CA ASN A 180 30.60 3.86 -7.59
C ASN A 180 30.99 5.25 -7.08
N PHE A 181 30.43 5.66 -5.91
CA PHE A 181 30.62 7.00 -5.29
C PHE A 181 30.16 8.18 -6.16
N THR A 182 29.43 7.94 -7.24
CA THR A 182 28.81 9.05 -7.98
C THR A 182 27.65 9.62 -7.17
N ARG A 183 27.71 10.93 -6.90
CA ARG A 183 26.63 11.68 -6.26
C ARG A 183 25.47 11.84 -7.23
N ARG A 184 24.27 11.46 -6.80
CA ARG A 184 23.01 11.79 -7.47
C ARG A 184 22.23 12.76 -6.59
N ASP A 185 21.99 13.95 -7.10
CA ASP A 185 21.26 14.99 -6.38
C ASP A 185 19.75 14.77 -6.40
N ASP A 186 19.23 14.00 -7.37
CA ASP A 186 17.80 13.81 -7.63
C ASP A 186 17.12 12.77 -6.74
N GLY A 187 17.87 12.06 -5.89
CA GLY A 187 17.32 10.95 -5.11
C GLY A 187 17.01 9.72 -5.96
N PHE A 188 16.21 8.80 -5.42
CA PHE A 188 15.76 7.60 -6.13
C PHE A 188 14.37 7.15 -5.64
N PHE A 189 13.73 6.29 -6.43
CA PHE A 189 12.53 5.59 -6.03
C PHE A 189 12.87 4.16 -5.60
N SER A 190 12.33 3.75 -4.46
CA SER A 190 12.30 2.35 -4.02
C SER A 190 10.97 1.73 -4.43
N HIS A 191 11.02 0.49 -4.88
CA HIS A 191 9.86 -0.33 -5.20
C HIS A 191 9.64 -1.34 -4.08
N ASP A 192 8.51 -1.29 -3.43
CA ASP A 192 8.14 -2.20 -2.35
C ASP A 192 6.85 -2.92 -2.73
N PHE A 193 6.88 -4.25 -2.77
CA PHE A 193 5.66 -5.02 -3.01
C PHE A 193 4.77 -4.96 -1.77
N ARG A 194 3.52 -4.54 -1.96
CA ARG A 194 2.52 -4.44 -0.89
C ARG A 194 1.38 -5.41 -1.14
N PHE A 195 0.99 -6.11 -0.09
CA PHE A 195 -0.20 -6.94 -0.01
C PHE A 195 -1.05 -6.49 1.17
N ALA A 196 -2.38 -6.44 1.00
CA ALA A 196 -3.28 -6.12 2.10
C ALA A 196 -4.54 -6.99 2.04
N ALA A 197 -5.06 -7.32 3.22
CA ALA A 197 -6.33 -8.00 3.38
C ALA A 197 -7.12 -7.34 4.50
N GLY A 198 -8.43 -7.19 4.31
CA GLY A 198 -9.27 -6.48 5.27
C GLY A 198 -10.75 -6.79 5.12
N ALA A 199 -11.53 -6.20 6.01
CA ALA A 199 -12.98 -6.26 5.99
C ALA A 199 -13.56 -4.88 6.26
N GLY A 200 -14.78 -4.65 5.79
CA GLY A 200 -15.43 -3.36 5.94
C GLY A 200 -16.94 -3.40 5.86
N LEU A 201 -17.49 -2.24 6.13
CA LEU A 201 -18.91 -1.94 6.06
C LEU A 201 -19.15 -0.87 5.01
N ARG A 202 -20.28 -1.00 4.30
CA ARG A 202 -20.79 -0.04 3.33
C ARG A 202 -22.11 0.56 3.82
N PHE A 203 -22.27 1.83 3.71
CA PHE A 203 -23.45 2.59 4.19
C PHE A 203 -23.69 3.86 3.38
#